data_23f4d96b784e427f07942aaa18d30a48
#
_entry.id   23f4d96b784e427f07942aaa18d30a48
#
_cell.length_a   1.000
_cell.length_b   1.000
_cell.length_c   1.000
_cell.angle_alpha   90.00
_cell.angle_beta   90.00
_cell.angle_gamma   90.00
#
_symmetry.space_group_name_H-M   'P 1'
#
loop_
_entity.id
_entity.type
_entity.pdbx_description
1 polymer ?
#
loop_
_entity_poly.entity_id
_entity_poly.type
_entity_poly.pdbx_seq_one_letter_code
_entity_poly.pdbx_strand_id
1 'polypeptide(L)'
;PLNEVKGIFNGSTNYILTKVFEENLSYEAALLQAQALGFAESDPTLDVKGFDAKYKLSILLTHAFGIHVAPNRIVNLGIDHLKASDLEYAREKRLSIKLIAQAKRIEDTVYAFVMPQFIKSDHTLTSVKNEFNAVIINGEFCDDQLFIGKGAGSLPTGAAVLSDISALSYNYRYEYKKHYNLGKLPFSNDSLLEVYVSFENPHEINLEDFESIQHKYFSFDHSYVIGKMCINNLLDEKWLNNPKNNIVLCAIGTENILGSLCVKGLNAEIEELKRGQQLLQKIIV
;
A
#
# COMPACT_ATOMS: atom_id res chain seq x y z
N PRO A 1 18.33 -13.85 -2.45
CA PRO A 1 17.11 -13.50 -1.72
C PRO A 1 16.48 -12.23 -2.29
N LEU A 2 15.14 -12.10 -2.20
CA LEU A 2 14.42 -10.88 -2.53
C LEU A 2 14.34 -9.98 -1.30
N ASN A 3 14.57 -8.67 -1.51
CA ASN A 3 14.46 -7.66 -0.47
C ASN A 3 13.13 -6.92 -0.57
N GLU A 4 12.67 -6.63 -1.80
CA GLU A 4 11.45 -5.87 -2.01
C GLU A 4 10.71 -6.32 -3.26
N VAL A 5 9.38 -6.26 -3.19
CA VAL A 5 8.47 -6.32 -4.32
C VAL A 5 7.49 -5.17 -4.16
N LYS A 6 7.45 -4.26 -5.13
CA LYS A 6 6.50 -3.14 -5.13
C LYS A 6 5.98 -2.86 -6.52
N GLY A 7 4.80 -2.26 -6.63
CA GLY A 7 4.30 -1.89 -7.95
C GLY A 7 2.84 -1.51 -8.02
N ILE A 8 2.41 -1.29 -9.25
CA ILE A 8 1.03 -0.99 -9.65
C ILE A 8 0.39 -2.32 -10.03
N PHE A 9 -0.42 -2.90 -9.12
CA PHE A 9 -1.00 -4.24 -9.30
C PHE A 9 -2.43 -4.22 -9.82
N ASN A 10 -3.01 -3.03 -9.97
CA ASN A 10 -4.37 -2.86 -10.45
C ASN A 10 -4.42 -1.83 -11.60
N GLY A 11 -4.82 -2.27 -12.78
CA GLY A 11 -4.87 -1.45 -13.99
C GLY A 11 -6.01 -0.43 -13.98
N SER A 12 -7.15 -0.76 -13.37
CA SER A 12 -8.33 0.14 -13.28
C SER A 12 -7.98 1.40 -12.51
N THR A 13 -7.37 1.26 -11.32
CA THR A 13 -6.95 2.40 -10.50
C THR A 13 -5.84 3.22 -11.16
N ASN A 14 -4.90 2.55 -11.84
CA ASN A 14 -3.85 3.26 -12.57
C ASN A 14 -4.41 4.05 -13.74
N TYR A 15 -5.41 3.51 -14.44
CA TYR A 15 -6.12 4.23 -15.50
C TYR A 15 -6.81 5.48 -14.97
N ILE A 16 -7.63 5.34 -13.91
CA ILE A 16 -8.35 6.45 -13.27
C ILE A 16 -7.35 7.56 -12.87
N LEU A 17 -6.32 7.21 -12.12
CA LEU A 17 -5.32 8.18 -11.67
C LEU A 17 -4.56 8.82 -12.83
N THR A 18 -4.28 8.10 -13.91
CA THR A 18 -3.66 8.66 -15.11
C THR A 18 -4.55 9.74 -15.74
N LYS A 19 -5.86 9.47 -15.91
CA LYS A 19 -6.81 10.41 -16.48
C LYS A 19 -6.99 11.66 -15.62
N VAL A 20 -7.08 11.48 -14.31
CA VAL A 20 -7.17 12.58 -13.37
C VAL A 20 -5.94 13.50 -13.44
N PHE A 21 -4.71 12.93 -13.51
CA PHE A 21 -3.48 13.75 -13.53
C PHE A 21 -3.14 14.33 -14.89
N GLU A 22 -3.37 13.61 -15.99
CA GLU A 22 -2.93 14.03 -17.32
C GLU A 22 -4.02 14.77 -18.10
N GLU A 23 -5.29 14.37 -17.94
CA GLU A 23 -6.40 14.95 -18.66
C GLU A 23 -7.26 15.89 -17.80
N ASN A 24 -6.89 16.09 -16.53
CA ASN A 24 -7.64 16.91 -15.55
C ASN A 24 -9.11 16.50 -15.39
N LEU A 25 -9.42 15.21 -15.59
CA LEU A 25 -10.75 14.70 -15.34
C LEU A 25 -11.04 14.67 -13.83
N SER A 26 -12.32 14.80 -13.45
CA SER A 26 -12.74 14.45 -12.10
C SER A 26 -12.59 12.93 -11.88
N TYR A 27 -12.52 12.53 -10.62
CA TYR A 27 -12.45 11.10 -10.28
C TYR A 27 -13.64 10.32 -10.87
N GLU A 28 -14.85 10.87 -10.73
CA GLU A 28 -16.09 10.27 -11.22
C GLU A 28 -16.08 10.13 -12.76
N ALA A 29 -15.63 11.17 -13.47
CA ALA A 29 -15.54 11.12 -14.92
C ALA A 29 -14.52 10.08 -15.39
N ALA A 30 -13.37 10.00 -14.73
CA ALA A 30 -12.34 9.01 -15.03
C ALA A 30 -12.81 7.57 -14.73
N LEU A 31 -13.56 7.37 -13.63
CA LEU A 31 -14.16 6.07 -13.30
C LEU A 31 -15.19 5.65 -14.33
N LEU A 32 -16.12 6.53 -14.72
CA LEU A 32 -17.11 6.24 -15.76
C LEU A 32 -16.45 5.89 -17.09
N GLN A 33 -15.38 6.58 -17.44
CA GLN A 33 -14.61 6.27 -18.66
C GLN A 33 -13.94 4.88 -18.55
N ALA A 34 -13.38 4.55 -17.40
CA ALA A 34 -12.79 3.23 -17.14
C ALA A 34 -13.83 2.12 -17.28
N GLN A 35 -15.04 2.33 -16.76
CA GLN A 35 -16.17 1.39 -16.88
C GLN A 35 -16.63 1.24 -18.33
N ALA A 36 -16.77 2.34 -19.06
CA ALA A 36 -17.16 2.32 -20.48
C ALA A 36 -16.16 1.57 -21.37
N LEU A 37 -14.88 1.60 -21.02
CA LEU A 37 -13.79 0.89 -21.71
C LEU A 37 -13.60 -0.56 -21.23
N GLY A 38 -14.34 -0.98 -20.18
CA GLY A 38 -14.21 -2.33 -19.61
C GLY A 38 -12.96 -2.54 -18.75
N PHE A 39 -12.30 -1.47 -18.30
CA PHE A 39 -11.19 -1.54 -17.34
C PHE A 39 -11.67 -1.64 -15.89
N ALA A 40 -12.85 -1.08 -15.58
CA ALA A 40 -13.50 -1.23 -14.29
C ALA A 40 -14.88 -1.85 -14.46
N GLU A 41 -15.28 -2.68 -13.48
CA GLU A 41 -16.62 -3.25 -13.43
C GLU A 41 -17.66 -2.21 -12.96
N SER A 42 -18.95 -2.54 -13.07
CA SER A 42 -20.05 -1.68 -12.58
C SER A 42 -19.96 -1.44 -11.07
N ASP A 43 -19.51 -2.44 -10.31
CA ASP A 43 -19.09 -2.28 -8.91
C ASP A 43 -17.56 -2.26 -8.84
N PRO A 44 -16.93 -1.09 -8.77
CA PRO A 44 -15.48 -0.97 -8.79
C PRO A 44 -14.83 -1.15 -7.41
N THR A 45 -15.60 -1.53 -6.39
CA THR A 45 -15.16 -1.56 -4.98
C THR A 45 -13.86 -2.34 -4.76
N LEU A 46 -13.71 -3.50 -5.41
CA LEU A 46 -12.49 -4.32 -5.28
C LEU A 46 -11.25 -3.58 -5.80
N ASP A 47 -11.42 -2.81 -6.87
CA ASP A 47 -10.35 -2.04 -7.48
C ASP A 47 -10.04 -0.78 -6.66
N VAL A 48 -11.04 0.11 -6.54
CA VAL A 48 -10.82 1.47 -6.01
C VAL A 48 -10.49 1.50 -4.53
N LYS A 49 -10.94 0.52 -3.75
CA LYS A 49 -10.56 0.36 -2.35
C LYS A 49 -9.24 -0.42 -2.15
N GLY A 50 -8.59 -0.86 -3.23
CA GLY A 50 -7.29 -1.51 -3.18
C GLY A 50 -7.32 -2.98 -2.75
N PHE A 51 -8.50 -3.62 -2.69
CA PHE A 51 -8.62 -5.02 -2.29
C PHE A 51 -7.98 -5.97 -3.31
N ASP A 52 -8.17 -5.75 -4.60
CA ASP A 52 -7.54 -6.56 -5.65
C ASP A 52 -6.01 -6.52 -5.53
N ALA A 53 -5.43 -5.33 -5.38
CA ALA A 53 -3.99 -5.16 -5.19
C ALA A 53 -3.50 -5.85 -3.90
N LYS A 54 -4.28 -5.82 -2.81
CA LYS A 54 -3.99 -6.51 -1.55
C LYS A 54 -3.99 -8.03 -1.70
N TYR A 55 -4.96 -8.59 -2.40
CA TYR A 55 -5.03 -10.03 -2.63
C TYR A 55 -3.85 -10.51 -3.46
N LYS A 56 -3.49 -9.78 -4.52
CA LYS A 56 -2.29 -10.05 -5.32
C LYS A 56 -1.02 -9.96 -4.48
N LEU A 57 -0.91 -8.96 -3.61
CA LEU A 57 0.23 -8.82 -2.70
C LEU A 57 0.32 -10.00 -1.72
N SER A 58 -0.81 -10.45 -1.14
CA SER A 58 -0.85 -11.63 -0.26
C SER A 58 -0.33 -12.89 -0.95
N ILE A 59 -0.67 -13.09 -2.23
CA ILE A 59 -0.14 -14.19 -3.04
C ILE A 59 1.37 -14.01 -3.26
N LEU A 60 1.81 -12.81 -3.63
CA LEU A 60 3.23 -12.51 -3.87
C LEU A 60 4.10 -12.70 -2.63
N LEU A 61 3.58 -12.43 -1.42
CA LEU A 61 4.30 -12.71 -0.16
C LEU A 61 4.70 -14.18 -0.05
N THR A 62 3.83 -15.09 -0.47
CA THR A 62 4.14 -16.52 -0.46
C THR A 62 5.23 -16.88 -1.48
N HIS A 63 5.18 -16.31 -2.67
CA HIS A 63 6.15 -16.61 -3.73
C HIS A 63 7.51 -15.91 -3.51
N ALA A 64 7.48 -14.65 -3.06
CA ALA A 64 8.69 -13.84 -2.91
C ALA A 64 9.46 -14.16 -1.62
N PHE A 65 8.73 -14.30 -0.50
CA PHE A 65 9.32 -14.41 0.83
C PHE A 65 9.04 -15.74 1.52
N GLY A 66 8.21 -16.61 0.94
CA GLY A 66 7.85 -17.91 1.53
C GLY A 66 6.93 -17.82 2.73
N ILE A 67 6.24 -16.68 2.94
CA ILE A 67 5.33 -16.46 4.07
C ILE A 67 3.89 -16.41 3.60
N HIS A 68 3.00 -16.99 4.41
CA HIS A 68 1.55 -16.89 4.19
C HIS A 68 0.97 -15.86 5.14
N VAL A 69 0.46 -14.76 4.59
CA VAL A 69 -0.17 -13.67 5.35
C VAL A 69 -1.62 -13.54 4.92
N ALA A 70 -2.52 -13.68 5.88
CA ALA A 70 -3.95 -13.50 5.61
C ALA A 70 -4.23 -12.05 5.17
N PRO A 71 -5.06 -11.82 4.14
CA PRO A 71 -5.30 -10.48 3.60
C PRO A 71 -5.80 -9.44 4.62
N ASN A 72 -6.52 -9.86 5.64
CA ASN A 72 -7.00 -8.97 6.71
C ASN A 72 -5.88 -8.42 7.61
N ARG A 73 -4.69 -8.97 7.55
CA ARG A 73 -3.50 -8.47 8.24
C ARG A 73 -2.73 -7.43 7.44
N ILE A 74 -3.02 -7.29 6.14
CA ILE A 74 -2.36 -6.34 5.25
C ILE A 74 -3.20 -5.08 5.20
N VAL A 75 -2.61 -3.94 5.58
CA VAL A 75 -3.25 -2.62 5.43
C VAL A 75 -3.49 -2.34 3.96
N ASN A 76 -4.72 -1.92 3.61
CA ASN A 76 -5.01 -1.35 2.31
C ASN A 76 -5.86 -0.10 2.44
N LEU A 77 -5.43 0.94 1.77
CA LEU A 77 -6.19 2.17 1.54
C LEU A 77 -6.35 2.35 0.04
N GLY A 78 -7.56 2.71 -0.37
CA GLY A 78 -7.92 2.87 -1.78
C GLY A 78 -7.67 4.27 -2.31
N ILE A 79 -8.20 4.53 -3.50
CA ILE A 79 -8.15 5.84 -4.18
C ILE A 79 -9.51 6.55 -4.15
N ASP A 80 -10.55 5.92 -3.65
CA ASP A 80 -11.93 6.39 -3.61
C ASP A 80 -12.16 7.56 -2.64
N HIS A 81 -11.19 7.84 -1.78
CA HIS A 81 -11.21 8.95 -0.82
C HIS A 81 -10.35 10.14 -1.24
N LEU A 82 -9.64 10.05 -2.38
CA LEU A 82 -8.79 11.14 -2.86
C LEU A 82 -9.63 12.37 -3.21
N LYS A 83 -9.30 13.50 -2.60
CA LYS A 83 -9.97 14.78 -2.79
C LYS A 83 -9.29 15.62 -3.87
N ALA A 84 -10.02 16.55 -4.46
CA ALA A 84 -9.44 17.49 -5.43
C ALA A 84 -8.25 18.26 -4.85
N SER A 85 -8.32 18.64 -3.57
CA SER A 85 -7.24 19.32 -2.85
C SER A 85 -5.96 18.48 -2.72
N ASP A 86 -6.07 17.15 -2.58
CA ASP A 86 -4.91 16.26 -2.54
C ASP A 86 -4.22 16.17 -3.90
N LEU A 87 -5.02 16.20 -4.97
CA LEU A 87 -4.54 16.21 -6.35
C LEU A 87 -3.84 17.53 -6.69
N GLU A 88 -4.39 18.65 -6.21
CA GLU A 88 -3.76 19.97 -6.35
C GLU A 88 -2.45 20.05 -5.59
N TYR A 89 -2.43 19.59 -4.33
CA TYR A 89 -1.21 19.46 -3.55
C TYR A 89 -0.13 18.67 -4.29
N ALA A 90 -0.50 17.51 -4.85
CA ALA A 90 0.44 16.69 -5.62
C ALA A 90 1.00 17.47 -6.83
N ARG A 91 0.13 18.17 -7.59
CA ARG A 91 0.54 18.96 -8.76
C ARG A 91 1.48 20.11 -8.37
N GLU A 92 1.16 20.86 -7.32
CA GLU A 92 2.02 21.94 -6.81
C GLU A 92 3.41 21.43 -6.42
N LYS A 93 3.47 20.26 -5.84
CA LYS A 93 4.73 19.60 -5.45
C LYS A 93 5.41 18.84 -6.59
N ARG A 94 4.84 18.84 -7.81
CA ARG A 94 5.31 18.06 -8.97
C ARG A 94 5.36 16.56 -8.69
N LEU A 95 4.37 16.07 -7.99
CA LEU A 95 4.18 14.67 -7.65
C LEU A 95 3.01 14.09 -8.46
N SER A 96 3.02 12.78 -8.65
CA SER A 96 1.86 12.01 -9.09
C SER A 96 1.38 11.14 -7.93
N ILE A 97 0.14 10.68 -7.97
CA ILE A 97 -0.36 9.67 -7.05
C ILE A 97 -0.54 8.36 -7.81
N LYS A 98 -0.07 7.27 -7.23
CA LYS A 98 -0.29 5.90 -7.70
C LYS A 98 -0.73 5.01 -6.54
N LEU A 99 -1.62 4.03 -6.80
CA LEU A 99 -1.91 2.98 -5.84
C LEU A 99 -0.80 1.94 -5.90
N ILE A 100 0.01 1.87 -4.85
CA ILE A 100 1.17 0.99 -4.78
C ILE A 100 0.93 -0.11 -3.77
N ALA A 101 1.12 -1.35 -4.20
CA ALA A 101 1.29 -2.51 -3.34
C ALA A 101 2.78 -2.70 -3.10
N GLN A 102 3.18 -2.84 -1.85
CA GLN A 102 4.59 -2.95 -1.47
C GLN A 102 4.76 -4.02 -0.39
N ALA A 103 5.78 -4.85 -0.57
CA ALA A 103 6.27 -5.78 0.44
C ALA A 103 7.79 -5.67 0.50
N LYS A 104 8.34 -5.45 1.69
CA LYS A 104 9.78 -5.28 1.91
C LYS A 104 10.24 -6.11 3.09
N ARG A 105 11.33 -6.85 2.89
CA ARG A 105 12.07 -7.51 3.96
C ARG A 105 13.13 -6.55 4.50
N ILE A 106 13.12 -6.36 5.81
CA ILE A 106 14.12 -5.59 6.53
C ILE A 106 14.66 -6.51 7.61
N GLU A 107 15.95 -6.79 7.57
CA GLU A 107 16.56 -7.85 8.38
C GLU A 107 15.81 -9.18 8.18
N ASP A 108 15.20 -9.69 9.23
CA ASP A 108 14.42 -10.93 9.18
C ASP A 108 12.91 -10.73 9.23
N THR A 109 12.42 -9.49 9.12
CA THR A 109 10.98 -9.19 9.19
C THR A 109 10.47 -8.68 7.86
N VAL A 110 9.27 -9.12 7.48
CA VAL A 110 8.57 -8.66 6.27
C VAL A 110 7.43 -7.72 6.66
N TYR A 111 7.38 -6.58 5.98
CA TYR A 111 6.34 -5.56 6.08
C TYR A 111 5.61 -5.46 4.75
N ALA A 112 4.29 -5.30 4.76
CA ALA A 112 3.53 -5.15 3.51
C ALA A 112 2.26 -4.31 3.69
N PHE A 113 1.95 -3.52 2.67
CA PHE A 113 0.76 -2.67 2.63
C PHE A 113 0.39 -2.29 1.19
N VAL A 114 -0.82 -1.77 1.02
CA VAL A 114 -1.32 -1.20 -0.24
C VAL A 114 -1.88 0.17 0.07
N MET A 115 -1.33 1.21 -0.55
CA MET A 115 -1.77 2.59 -0.29
C MET A 115 -1.53 3.48 -1.51
N PRO A 116 -2.31 4.56 -1.67
CA PRO A 116 -1.93 5.65 -2.55
C PRO A 116 -0.60 6.24 -2.10
N GLN A 117 0.30 6.51 -3.03
CA GLN A 117 1.62 7.07 -2.73
C GLN A 117 1.92 8.26 -3.64
N PHE A 118 2.47 9.32 -3.07
CA PHE A 118 3.07 10.40 -3.85
C PHE A 118 4.37 9.93 -4.48
N ILE A 119 4.45 10.08 -5.79
CA ILE A 119 5.60 9.64 -6.59
C ILE A 119 6.21 10.84 -7.29
N LYS A 120 7.53 10.96 -7.19
CA LYS A 120 8.29 11.98 -7.92
C LYS A 120 8.20 11.73 -9.44
N SER A 121 8.30 12.83 -10.21
CA SER A 121 8.21 12.77 -11.67
C SER A 121 9.32 11.95 -12.34
N ASP A 122 10.46 11.79 -11.70
CA ASP A 122 11.62 11.02 -12.17
C ASP A 122 11.57 9.53 -11.79
N HIS A 123 10.61 9.12 -10.98
CA HIS A 123 10.47 7.73 -10.58
C HIS A 123 9.90 6.88 -11.72
N THR A 124 10.43 5.67 -11.92
CA THR A 124 10.08 4.76 -13.02
C THR A 124 8.58 4.44 -13.09
N LEU A 125 7.89 4.30 -11.95
CA LEU A 125 6.45 4.02 -11.91
C LEU A 125 5.60 5.21 -12.40
N THR A 126 6.14 6.43 -12.46
CA THR A 126 5.41 7.58 -13.01
C THR A 126 5.16 7.44 -14.51
N SER A 127 6.08 6.76 -15.22
CA SER A 127 5.92 6.48 -16.65
C SER A 127 4.89 5.39 -16.96
N VAL A 128 4.47 4.62 -15.97
CA VAL A 128 3.47 3.56 -16.15
C VAL A 128 2.07 4.18 -16.10
N LYS A 129 1.42 4.24 -17.27
CA LYS A 129 0.17 4.98 -17.49
C LYS A 129 -0.96 4.06 -17.91
N ASN A 130 -2.17 4.60 -17.85
CA ASN A 130 -3.42 3.93 -18.27
C ASN A 130 -3.59 2.58 -17.54
N GLU A 131 -4.07 1.56 -18.23
CA GLU A 131 -4.37 0.23 -17.69
C GLU A 131 -3.12 -0.65 -17.45
N PHE A 132 -1.92 -0.11 -17.64
CA PHE A 132 -0.71 -0.89 -17.45
C PHE A 132 -0.40 -1.13 -15.97
N ASN A 133 0.01 -2.35 -15.68
CA ASN A 133 0.58 -2.75 -14.40
C ASN A 133 2.09 -2.71 -14.48
N ALA A 134 2.73 -2.58 -13.31
CA ALA A 134 4.18 -2.66 -13.20
C ALA A 134 4.57 -3.32 -11.88
N VAL A 135 5.65 -4.09 -11.92
CA VAL A 135 6.26 -4.70 -10.74
C VAL A 135 7.74 -4.35 -10.72
N ILE A 136 8.21 -3.80 -9.63
CA ILE A 136 9.63 -3.63 -9.34
C ILE A 136 10.02 -4.71 -8.34
N ILE A 137 11.08 -5.43 -8.64
CA ILE A 137 11.66 -6.47 -7.78
C ILE A 137 13.09 -6.04 -7.45
N ASN A 138 13.40 -5.96 -6.16
CA ASN A 138 14.74 -5.72 -5.66
C ASN A 138 15.26 -6.99 -4.99
N GLY A 139 16.45 -7.41 -5.32
CA GLY A 139 17.14 -8.57 -4.77
C GLY A 139 18.48 -8.21 -4.18
N GLU A 140 19.01 -9.06 -3.32
CA GLU A 140 20.30 -8.84 -2.63
C GLU A 140 21.49 -8.74 -3.62
N PHE A 141 21.39 -9.42 -4.76
CA PHE A 141 22.46 -9.49 -5.76
C PHE A 141 22.06 -8.86 -7.10
N CYS A 142 20.90 -8.22 -7.15
CA CYS A 142 20.36 -7.58 -8.35
C CYS A 142 19.84 -6.20 -7.98
N ASP A 143 20.13 -5.22 -8.82
CA ASP A 143 19.47 -3.93 -8.75
C ASP A 143 17.96 -4.06 -9.05
N ASP A 144 17.24 -2.96 -9.00
CA ASP A 144 15.82 -2.93 -9.31
C ASP A 144 15.55 -3.46 -10.73
N GLN A 145 14.69 -4.46 -10.81
CA GLN A 145 14.17 -5.01 -12.05
C GLN A 145 12.73 -4.57 -12.24
N LEU A 146 12.44 -3.88 -13.32
CA LEU A 146 11.10 -3.38 -13.65
C LEU A 146 10.46 -4.25 -14.72
N PHE A 147 9.25 -4.75 -14.44
CA PHE A 147 8.40 -5.47 -15.38
C PHE A 147 7.13 -4.64 -15.61
N ILE A 148 6.82 -4.37 -16.87
CA ILE A 148 5.61 -3.63 -17.25
C ILE A 148 4.80 -4.49 -18.21
N GLY A 149 3.47 -4.53 -18.02
CA GLY A 149 2.58 -5.27 -18.87
C GLY A 149 1.11 -4.96 -18.63
N LYS A 150 0.25 -5.49 -19.47
CA LYS A 150 -1.20 -5.43 -19.26
C LYS A 150 -1.62 -6.56 -18.33
N GLY A 151 -2.26 -6.22 -17.21
CA GLY A 151 -2.76 -7.18 -16.22
C GLY A 151 -4.14 -7.73 -16.54
N ALA A 152 -4.89 -7.08 -17.46
CA ALA A 152 -6.25 -7.45 -17.82
C ALA A 152 -6.48 -7.28 -19.34
N GLY A 153 -7.56 -7.88 -19.84
CA GLY A 153 -7.94 -7.88 -21.24
C GLY A 153 -7.91 -9.28 -21.86
N SER A 154 -8.63 -9.50 -22.96
CA SER A 154 -8.79 -10.82 -23.56
C SER A 154 -7.47 -11.45 -24.02
N LEU A 155 -6.59 -10.68 -24.67
CA LEU A 155 -5.31 -11.18 -25.14
C LEU A 155 -4.31 -11.48 -24.02
N PRO A 156 -4.06 -10.60 -23.04
CA PRO A 156 -3.17 -10.90 -21.92
C PRO A 156 -3.67 -12.10 -21.09
N THR A 157 -4.98 -12.17 -20.83
CA THR A 157 -5.57 -13.30 -20.07
C THR A 157 -5.43 -14.60 -20.87
N GLY A 158 -5.74 -14.58 -22.17
CA GLY A 158 -5.55 -15.75 -23.05
C GLY A 158 -4.10 -16.21 -23.12
N ALA A 159 -3.15 -15.26 -23.16
CA ALA A 159 -1.71 -15.59 -23.16
C ALA A 159 -1.28 -16.25 -21.83
N ALA A 160 -1.79 -15.76 -20.67
CA ALA A 160 -1.50 -16.36 -19.38
C ALA A 160 -2.03 -17.80 -19.30
N VAL A 161 -3.30 -18.03 -19.70
CA VAL A 161 -3.91 -19.37 -19.75
C VAL A 161 -3.11 -20.31 -20.68
N LEU A 162 -2.73 -19.82 -21.86
CA LEU A 162 -1.94 -20.63 -22.81
C LEU A 162 -0.56 -20.98 -22.24
N SER A 163 0.06 -20.05 -21.51
CA SER A 163 1.34 -20.30 -20.81
C SER A 163 1.21 -21.44 -19.80
N ASP A 164 0.14 -21.44 -18.98
CA ASP A 164 -0.10 -22.47 -18.00
C ASP A 164 -0.39 -23.83 -18.65
N ILE A 165 -1.20 -23.85 -19.71
CA ILE A 165 -1.45 -25.09 -20.51
C ILE A 165 -0.14 -25.62 -21.09
N SER A 166 0.70 -24.74 -21.67
CA SER A 166 2.00 -25.13 -22.20
C SER A 166 2.90 -25.71 -21.11
N ALA A 167 2.94 -25.11 -19.93
CA ALA A 167 3.71 -25.63 -18.80
C ALA A 167 3.25 -27.03 -18.37
N LEU A 168 1.95 -27.30 -18.37
CA LEU A 168 1.39 -28.61 -18.05
C LEU A 168 1.80 -29.69 -19.09
N SER A 169 2.07 -29.31 -20.37
CA SER A 169 2.44 -30.26 -21.42
C SER A 169 3.78 -30.96 -21.17
N TYR A 170 4.67 -30.38 -20.35
CA TYR A 170 5.92 -30.99 -19.89
C TYR A 170 5.95 -31.29 -18.39
N ASN A 171 4.79 -31.54 -17.81
CA ASN A 171 4.60 -31.93 -16.39
C ASN A 171 5.12 -30.93 -15.38
N TYR A 172 5.17 -29.64 -15.72
CA TYR A 172 5.49 -28.60 -14.75
C TYR A 172 4.49 -28.62 -13.61
N ARG A 173 5.00 -28.56 -12.39
CA ARG A 173 4.19 -28.39 -11.19
C ARG A 173 4.74 -27.22 -10.40
N TYR A 174 3.84 -26.32 -9.99
CA TYR A 174 4.24 -25.25 -9.09
C TYR A 174 4.53 -25.82 -7.71
N GLU A 175 5.66 -25.49 -7.16
CA GLU A 175 6.06 -25.88 -5.81
C GLU A 175 6.37 -24.64 -4.97
N TYR A 176 5.80 -24.58 -3.77
CA TYR A 176 6.05 -23.50 -2.80
C TYR A 176 7.39 -23.71 -2.07
N LYS A 177 8.49 -23.87 -2.81
CA LYS A 177 9.81 -24.22 -2.26
C LYS A 177 10.29 -23.25 -1.21
N LYS A 178 10.04 -21.95 -1.38
CA LYS A 178 10.43 -20.94 -0.39
C LYS A 178 9.67 -21.12 0.93
N HIS A 179 8.39 -21.47 0.88
CA HIS A 179 7.59 -21.72 2.06
C HIS A 179 8.10 -22.91 2.90
N TYR A 180 8.59 -23.93 2.22
CA TYR A 180 9.11 -25.14 2.89
C TYR A 180 10.56 -25.03 3.31
N ASN A 181 11.40 -24.31 2.58
CA ASN A 181 12.86 -24.32 2.70
C ASN A 181 13.43 -23.10 3.43
N LEU A 182 12.70 -21.99 3.51
CA LEU A 182 13.11 -20.83 4.30
C LEU A 182 12.47 -20.94 5.69
N GLY A 183 13.26 -20.74 6.74
CA GLY A 183 12.71 -20.52 8.08
C GLY A 183 11.60 -19.47 7.97
N LYS A 184 10.55 -19.61 8.78
CA LYS A 184 9.38 -18.72 8.73
C LYS A 184 9.83 -17.30 9.07
N LEU A 185 9.97 -16.44 8.06
CA LEU A 185 10.14 -15.01 8.29
C LEU A 185 8.89 -14.47 8.99
N PRO A 186 9.02 -13.71 10.07
CA PRO A 186 7.88 -13.04 10.69
C PRO A 186 7.33 -11.95 9.77
N PHE A 187 6.01 -11.77 9.81
CA PHE A 187 5.32 -10.62 9.25
C PHE A 187 4.92 -9.69 10.38
N SER A 188 5.20 -8.39 10.24
CA SER A 188 4.83 -7.38 11.22
C SER A 188 4.22 -6.14 10.56
N ASN A 189 3.35 -5.47 11.30
CA ASN A 189 2.87 -4.11 11.02
C ASN A 189 3.47 -3.09 12.01
N ASP A 190 4.39 -3.50 12.89
CA ASP A 190 5.06 -2.62 13.84
C ASP A 190 6.22 -1.88 13.15
N SER A 191 5.86 -1.01 12.25
CA SER A 191 6.79 -0.17 11.51
C SER A 191 6.17 1.18 11.21
N LEU A 192 7.02 2.19 11.09
CA LEU A 192 6.61 3.55 10.77
C LEU A 192 6.50 3.76 9.27
N LEU A 193 5.48 4.52 8.89
CA LEU A 193 5.34 5.10 7.56
C LEU A 193 5.27 6.62 7.69
N GLU A 194 5.85 7.34 6.74
CA GLU A 194 5.60 8.76 6.58
C GLU A 194 4.33 8.94 5.77
N VAL A 195 3.34 9.59 6.37
CA VAL A 195 2.02 9.75 5.78
C VAL A 195 1.65 11.23 5.68
N TYR A 196 0.96 11.55 4.61
CA TYR A 196 0.18 12.76 4.46
C TYR A 196 -1.27 12.40 4.76
N VAL A 197 -1.90 13.12 5.65
CA VAL A 197 -3.30 12.94 6.03
C VAL A 197 -4.03 14.24 5.81
N SER A 198 -4.95 14.28 4.84
CA SER A 198 -5.89 15.40 4.68
C SER A 198 -7.20 15.12 5.41
N PHE A 199 -7.86 16.17 5.90
CA PHE A 199 -9.09 16.10 6.66
C PHE A 199 -9.92 17.37 6.45
N GLU A 200 -11.23 17.25 6.70
CA GLU A 200 -12.16 18.39 6.58
C GLU A 200 -12.25 19.19 7.86
N ASN A 201 -12.24 18.50 9.01
CA ASN A 201 -12.39 19.14 10.29
C ASN A 201 -11.19 18.84 11.20
N PRO A 202 -10.45 19.85 11.67
CA PRO A 202 -9.30 19.65 12.57
C PRO A 202 -9.62 18.91 13.88
N HIS A 203 -10.88 18.90 14.33
CA HIS A 203 -11.28 18.18 15.53
C HIS A 203 -11.47 16.67 15.31
N GLU A 204 -11.49 16.22 14.06
CA GLU A 204 -11.68 14.80 13.72
C GLU A 204 -10.36 14.03 13.63
N ILE A 205 -9.23 14.74 13.56
CA ILE A 205 -7.92 14.11 13.53
C ILE A 205 -7.32 14.01 14.93
N ASN A 206 -6.94 12.80 15.31
CA ASN A 206 -6.18 12.60 16.53
C ASN A 206 -4.67 12.69 16.25
N LEU A 207 -4.06 13.80 16.64
CA LEU A 207 -2.63 14.03 16.45
C LEU A 207 -1.75 13.11 17.31
N GLU A 208 -2.29 12.48 18.33
CA GLU A 208 -1.59 11.53 19.18
C GLU A 208 -1.29 10.19 18.48
N ASP A 209 -2.00 9.89 17.39
CA ASP A 209 -1.74 8.69 16.58
C ASP A 209 -0.43 8.79 15.78
N PHE A 210 0.12 10.00 15.66
CA PHE A 210 1.42 10.22 15.02
C PHE A 210 2.56 10.04 16.02
N GLU A 211 3.57 9.29 15.66
CA GLU A 211 4.83 9.22 16.43
C GLU A 211 5.59 10.56 16.39
N SER A 212 5.59 11.20 15.24
CA SER A 212 6.13 12.55 15.05
C SER A 212 5.41 13.28 13.93
N ILE A 213 5.28 14.57 14.06
CA ILE A 213 4.67 15.43 13.06
C ILE A 213 5.75 16.34 12.49
N GLN A 214 5.87 16.35 11.17
CA GLN A 214 6.84 17.16 10.43
C GLN A 214 6.24 18.46 9.94
N HIS A 215 4.98 18.39 9.46
CA HIS A 215 4.30 19.55 8.91
C HIS A 215 2.81 19.53 9.25
N LYS A 216 2.25 20.71 9.53
CA LYS A 216 0.82 20.93 9.73
C LYS A 216 0.40 22.12 8.89
N TYR A 217 -0.69 21.97 8.17
CA TYR A 217 -1.32 23.04 7.42
C TYR A 217 -2.82 23.03 7.69
N PHE A 218 -3.36 24.16 8.11
CA PHE A 218 -4.77 24.33 8.42
C PHE A 218 -5.30 25.50 7.61
N SER A 219 -6.31 25.26 6.80
CA SER A 219 -7.05 26.29 6.08
C SER A 219 -8.54 25.91 6.01
N PHE A 220 -9.35 26.81 5.51
CA PHE A 220 -10.78 26.57 5.36
C PHE A 220 -11.07 25.49 4.31
N ASP A 221 -10.32 25.48 3.21
CA ASP A 221 -10.60 24.61 2.06
C ASP A 221 -9.79 23.33 2.07
N HIS A 222 -8.62 23.33 2.74
CA HIS A 222 -7.71 22.18 2.71
C HIS A 222 -6.84 22.15 3.96
N SER A 223 -7.01 21.17 4.80
CA SER A 223 -6.17 20.95 5.97
C SER A 223 -5.47 19.60 5.86
N TYR A 224 -4.19 19.56 6.25
CA TYR A 224 -3.41 18.33 6.24
C TYR A 224 -2.29 18.31 7.27
N VAL A 225 -1.87 17.11 7.62
CA VAL A 225 -0.71 16.82 8.47
C VAL A 225 0.21 15.85 7.74
N ILE A 226 1.50 16.09 7.80
CA ILE A 226 2.55 15.17 7.37
C ILE A 226 3.31 14.72 8.60
N GLY A 227 3.41 13.42 8.79
CA GLY A 227 4.08 12.85 9.95
C GLY A 227 4.29 11.35 9.83
N LYS A 228 4.88 10.77 10.86
CA LYS A 228 5.14 9.34 10.95
C LYS A 228 4.06 8.66 11.75
N MET A 229 3.47 7.61 11.20
CA MET A 229 2.47 6.76 11.85
C MET A 229 2.88 5.30 11.81
N CYS A 230 2.50 4.56 12.85
CA CYS A 230 2.63 3.12 12.86
C CYS A 230 1.63 2.47 11.90
N ILE A 231 2.07 1.46 11.13
CA ILE A 231 1.18 0.70 10.24
C ILE A 231 0.03 0.07 11.04
N ASN A 232 0.27 -0.40 12.26
CA ASN A 232 -0.78 -0.95 13.12
C ASN A 232 -1.90 0.04 13.39
N ASN A 233 -1.59 1.33 13.56
CA ASN A 233 -2.62 2.36 13.78
C ASN A 233 -3.52 2.52 12.56
N LEU A 234 -3.01 2.25 11.36
CA LEU A 234 -3.78 2.32 10.11
C LEU A 234 -4.75 1.15 9.93
N LEU A 235 -4.64 0.09 10.74
CA LEU A 235 -5.63 -1.01 10.77
C LEU A 235 -6.87 -0.67 11.61
N ASP A 236 -6.83 0.39 12.41
CA ASP A 236 -7.97 0.84 13.19
C ASP A 236 -9.11 1.31 12.27
N GLU A 237 -10.34 0.91 12.58
CA GLU A 237 -11.54 1.27 11.81
C GLU A 237 -11.70 2.79 11.66
N LYS A 238 -11.27 3.57 12.64
CA LYS A 238 -11.30 5.05 12.58
C LYS A 238 -10.48 5.62 11.43
N TRP A 239 -9.45 4.89 10.97
CA TRP A 239 -8.61 5.29 9.84
C TRP A 239 -9.06 4.64 8.54
N LEU A 240 -9.38 3.34 8.55
CA LEU A 240 -9.75 2.58 7.35
C LEU A 240 -11.10 2.98 6.77
N ASN A 241 -12.07 3.33 7.64
CA ASN A 241 -13.46 3.55 7.25
C ASN A 241 -13.91 5.00 7.42
N ASN A 242 -12.99 5.94 7.67
CA ASN A 242 -13.36 7.34 7.81
C ASN A 242 -13.30 8.06 6.45
N PRO A 243 -14.44 8.35 5.80
CA PRO A 243 -14.47 9.00 4.49
C PRO A 243 -14.04 10.48 4.54
N LYS A 244 -13.90 11.05 5.74
CA LYS A 244 -13.51 12.44 5.94
C LYS A 244 -11.99 12.63 5.96
N ASN A 245 -11.25 11.57 6.23
CA ASN A 245 -9.79 11.57 6.25
C ASN A 245 -9.26 10.83 5.03
N ASN A 246 -8.27 11.41 4.37
CA ASN A 246 -7.56 10.75 3.30
C ASN A 246 -6.10 10.55 3.69
N ILE A 247 -5.60 9.35 3.53
CA ILE A 247 -4.23 8.99 3.87
C ILE A 247 -3.49 8.62 2.60
N VAL A 248 -2.39 9.32 2.36
CA VAL A 248 -1.46 9.07 1.26
C VAL A 248 -0.05 8.98 1.81
N LEU A 249 0.74 8.02 1.36
CA LEU A 249 2.17 8.02 1.65
C LEU A 249 2.83 9.23 0.99
N CYS A 250 3.65 9.96 1.72
CA CYS A 250 4.24 11.21 1.27
C CYS A 250 5.18 11.05 0.08
N ALA A 251 5.91 9.95 0.00
CA ALA A 251 6.79 9.69 -1.14
C ALA A 251 7.18 8.21 -1.24
N ILE A 252 7.44 7.73 -2.45
CA ILE A 252 8.26 6.54 -2.67
C ILE A 252 9.69 6.96 -2.34
N GLY A 253 10.33 6.24 -1.43
CA GLY A 253 11.69 6.58 -0.95
C GLY A 253 11.73 6.94 0.54
N THR A 254 10.61 6.84 1.25
CA THR A 254 10.60 6.77 2.72
C THR A 254 11.17 5.44 3.22
N GLU A 255 11.96 4.81 2.39
CA GLU A 255 12.58 3.50 2.61
C GLU A 255 13.40 3.43 3.90
N ASN A 256 13.90 4.58 4.36
CA ASN A 256 14.68 4.70 5.59
C ASN A 256 13.84 4.68 6.86
N ILE A 257 12.52 4.72 6.77
CA ILE A 257 11.61 4.76 7.93
C ILE A 257 10.95 3.40 8.16
N LEU A 258 10.68 2.67 7.07
CA LEU A 258 10.14 1.33 7.16
C LEU A 258 11.16 0.42 7.89
N GLY A 259 10.72 -0.31 8.90
CA GLY A 259 11.57 -1.08 9.83
C GLY A 259 11.91 -0.31 11.12
N SER A 260 11.65 1.01 11.20
CA SER A 260 11.75 1.73 12.46
C SER A 260 10.61 1.32 13.39
N LEU A 261 10.94 1.00 14.65
CA LEU A 261 9.97 0.56 15.64
C LEU A 261 9.00 1.69 16.04
N CYS A 262 7.76 1.31 16.31
CA CYS A 262 6.73 2.19 16.85
C CYS A 262 6.96 2.39 18.37
N VAL A 263 7.56 3.52 18.75
CA VAL A 263 7.99 3.76 20.14
C VAL A 263 6.78 3.96 21.08
N LYS A 264 5.72 4.61 20.63
CA LYS A 264 4.50 4.82 21.44
C LYS A 264 3.80 3.52 21.78
N GLY A 265 3.72 2.57 20.84
CA GLY A 265 3.18 1.23 21.09
C GLY A 265 3.98 0.48 22.15
N LEU A 266 5.31 0.54 22.07
CA LEU A 266 6.21 -0.12 23.03
C LEU A 266 6.04 0.44 24.45
N ASN A 267 5.90 1.76 24.60
CA ASN A 267 5.69 2.40 25.88
C ASN A 267 4.33 2.02 26.49
N ALA A 268 3.28 1.87 25.69
CA ALA A 268 1.97 1.42 26.16
C ALA A 268 2.02 -0.04 26.66
N GLU A 269 2.67 -0.94 25.94
CA GLU A 269 2.86 -2.33 26.39
C GLU A 269 3.70 -2.43 27.66
N ILE A 270 4.77 -1.64 27.77
CA ILE A 270 5.61 -1.59 28.99
C ILE A 270 4.82 -1.06 30.18
N GLU A 271 3.96 -0.07 30.01
CA GLU A 271 3.08 0.43 31.07
C GLU A 271 2.01 -0.59 31.48
N GLU A 272 1.45 -1.32 30.52
CA GLU A 272 0.48 -2.38 30.78
C GLU A 272 1.10 -3.56 31.52
N LEU A 273 2.31 -3.98 31.13
CA LEU A 273 3.10 -4.98 31.84
C LEU A 273 3.45 -4.54 33.29
N LYS A 274 3.84 -3.28 33.48
CA LYS A 274 4.08 -2.71 34.82
C LYS A 274 2.83 -2.69 35.67
N ARG A 275 1.68 -2.32 35.12
CA ARG A 275 0.37 -2.38 35.81
C ARG A 275 -0.01 -3.82 36.18
N GLY A 276 0.20 -4.77 35.26
CA GLY A 276 -0.03 -6.19 35.50
C GLY A 276 0.85 -6.75 36.62
N GLN A 277 2.14 -6.39 36.66
CA GLN A 277 3.05 -6.77 37.74
C GLN A 277 2.66 -6.16 39.10
N GLN A 278 2.22 -4.90 39.13
CA GLN A 278 1.75 -4.26 40.36
C GLN A 278 0.45 -4.89 40.89
N LEU A 279 -0.46 -5.34 40.00
CA LEU A 279 -1.66 -6.09 40.37
C LEU A 279 -1.33 -7.46 40.97
N LEU A 280 -0.41 -8.19 40.36
CA LEU A 280 0.06 -9.49 40.88
C LEU A 280 0.73 -9.36 42.25
N GLN A 281 1.53 -8.33 42.48
CA GLN A 281 2.13 -8.05 43.79
C GLN A 281 1.08 -7.71 44.88
N LYS A 282 -0.06 -7.13 44.52
CA LYS A 282 -1.16 -6.84 45.47
C LYS A 282 -2.02 -8.06 45.77
N ILE A 283 -1.97 -9.11 44.98
CA ILE A 283 -2.74 -10.36 45.18
C ILE A 283 -1.94 -11.36 46.05
N ILE A 284 -0.62 -11.20 46.08
CA ILE A 284 0.30 -12.11 46.82
C ILE A 284 0.57 -11.61 48.26
N VAL A 285 0.09 -10.43 48.62
CA VAL A 285 0.08 -9.89 50.00
C VAL A 285 -1.32 -10.01 50.58
#